data_384e60c213243b1bad3888b13b65143f
#
_entry.id   384e60c213243b1bad3888b13b65143f
#
_cell.length_a   1.000
_cell.length_b   1.000
_cell.length_c   1.000
_cell.angle_alpha   90.00
_cell.angle_beta   90.00
_cell.angle_gamma   90.00
#
_symmetry.space_group_name_H-M   'P 1'
#
loop_
_entity.id
_entity.type
_entity.pdbx_description
1 polymer ?
#
loop_
_entity_poly.entity_id
_entity_poly.type
_entity_poly.pdbx_seq_one_letter_code
_entity_poly.pdbx_strand_id
1 'polypeptide(L)'
;MINDVKKSTEQKMQKSVETLRHDLAKVRTGRAHTGLLDHLRVDYYGTMMPVNQVANVTLVDPRTIGVQPFEKKLIAVVEKAIRDSDLGLNPATSGDLIRVPMPALTEERRRDLTKVVHKEAEAAKIAVRNVRRDANEHLKKLLKDKQCAEDEERHAQVDVQKLTDRNIAEIDKLLHAKEADLMAI
;
A
#
# COMPACT_ATOMS: atom_id res chain seq x y z
N MET A 1 -24.40 -20.66 -12.30
CA MET A 1 -23.40 -20.31 -13.34
C MET A 1 -23.19 -18.81 -13.46
N ILE A 2 -24.20 -17.98 -13.77
CA ILE A 2 -24.06 -16.51 -13.84
C ILE A 2 -23.56 -15.92 -12.51
N ASN A 3 -24.10 -16.36 -11.39
CA ASN A 3 -23.66 -15.90 -10.07
C ASN A 3 -22.19 -16.26 -9.76
N ASP A 4 -21.73 -17.39 -10.28
CA ASP A 4 -20.31 -17.79 -10.11
C ASP A 4 -19.39 -16.88 -10.94
N VAL A 5 -19.82 -16.49 -12.14
CA VAL A 5 -19.10 -15.52 -12.97
C VAL A 5 -19.02 -14.17 -12.27
N LYS A 6 -20.15 -13.66 -11.75
CA LYS A 6 -20.18 -12.40 -11.00
C LYS A 6 -19.25 -12.44 -9.78
N LYS A 7 -19.34 -13.49 -8.97
CA LYS A 7 -18.52 -13.66 -7.77
C LYS A 7 -17.03 -13.75 -8.09
N SER A 8 -16.67 -14.54 -9.09
CA SER A 8 -15.29 -14.66 -9.56
C SER A 8 -14.76 -13.34 -10.11
N THR A 9 -15.59 -12.59 -10.85
CA THR A 9 -15.25 -11.27 -11.36
C THR A 9 -14.98 -10.28 -10.24
N GLU A 10 -15.85 -10.21 -9.24
CA GLU A 10 -15.69 -9.35 -8.08
C GLU A 10 -14.38 -9.66 -7.34
N GLN A 11 -14.12 -10.94 -7.07
CA GLN A 11 -12.90 -11.36 -6.40
C GLN A 11 -11.63 -10.98 -7.18
N LYS A 12 -11.62 -11.16 -8.51
CA LYS A 12 -10.48 -10.79 -9.36
C LYS A 12 -10.26 -9.28 -9.40
N MET A 13 -11.33 -8.49 -9.47
CA MET A 13 -11.25 -7.03 -9.44
C MET A 13 -10.75 -6.54 -8.09
N GLN A 14 -11.26 -7.07 -6.98
CA GLN A 14 -10.78 -6.75 -5.63
C GLN A 14 -9.32 -7.09 -5.46
N LYS A 15 -8.87 -8.22 -5.99
CA LYS A 15 -7.45 -8.60 -5.96
C LYS A 15 -6.57 -7.59 -6.70
N SER A 16 -7.04 -7.05 -7.82
CA SER A 16 -6.32 -5.99 -8.56
C SER A 16 -6.20 -4.71 -7.74
N VAL A 17 -7.26 -4.32 -7.03
CA VAL A 17 -7.27 -3.16 -6.13
C VAL A 17 -6.33 -3.38 -4.94
N GLU A 18 -6.36 -4.56 -4.33
CA GLU A 18 -5.45 -4.91 -3.21
C GLU A 18 -3.98 -4.93 -3.64
N THR A 19 -3.69 -5.43 -4.83
CA THR A 19 -2.33 -5.38 -5.40
C THR A 19 -1.87 -3.94 -5.55
N LEU A 20 -2.71 -3.06 -6.08
CA LEU A 20 -2.40 -1.63 -6.17
C LEU A 20 -2.15 -1.02 -4.79
N ARG A 21 -3.00 -1.32 -3.82
CA ARG A 21 -2.85 -0.82 -2.44
C ARG A 21 -1.49 -1.23 -1.86
N HIS A 22 -1.11 -2.47 -2.06
CA HIS A 22 0.18 -2.99 -1.64
C HIS A 22 1.35 -2.31 -2.36
N ASP A 23 1.26 -2.10 -3.67
CA ASP A 23 2.31 -1.45 -4.46
C ASP A 23 2.46 0.02 -4.10
N LEU A 24 1.35 0.73 -3.88
CA LEU A 24 1.38 2.11 -3.43
C LEU A 24 1.96 2.26 -2.01
N ALA A 25 1.76 1.29 -1.14
CA ALA A 25 2.34 1.30 0.20
C ALA A 25 3.88 1.28 0.17
N LYS A 26 4.49 0.71 -0.86
CA LYS A 26 5.95 0.67 -1.05
C LYS A 26 6.53 2.02 -1.49
N VAL A 27 5.72 2.92 -2.03
CA VAL A 27 6.16 4.23 -2.48
C VAL A 27 6.37 5.14 -1.28
N ARG A 28 7.60 5.60 -1.07
CA ARG A 28 7.96 6.51 0.02
C ARG A 28 7.42 7.92 -0.25
N THR A 29 6.65 8.45 0.67
CA THR A 29 6.00 9.76 0.56
C THR A 29 6.66 10.87 1.40
N GLY A 30 7.74 10.57 2.11
CA GLY A 30 8.32 11.47 3.10
C GLY A 30 7.54 11.55 4.42
N ARG A 31 6.38 10.90 4.53
CA ARG A 31 5.66 10.71 5.79
C ARG A 31 6.32 9.61 6.61
N ALA A 32 6.42 9.86 7.92
CA ALA A 32 6.86 8.85 8.86
C ALA A 32 5.80 7.74 9.00
N HIS A 33 6.27 6.51 9.02
CA HIS A 33 5.44 5.33 9.26
C HIS A 33 6.19 4.38 10.18
N THR A 34 5.57 3.96 11.27
CA THR A 34 6.20 3.08 12.26
C THR A 34 6.66 1.75 11.66
N GLY A 35 5.97 1.26 10.64
CA GLY A 35 6.33 0.05 9.90
C GLY A 35 7.67 0.11 9.16
N LEU A 36 8.26 1.28 8.97
CA LEU A 36 9.61 1.40 8.39
C LEU A 36 10.68 0.72 9.23
N LEU A 37 10.47 0.64 10.54
CA LEU A 37 11.40 0.05 11.50
C LEU A 37 11.07 -1.42 11.83
N ASP A 38 10.00 -1.99 11.28
CA ASP A 38 9.55 -3.36 11.62
C ASP A 38 10.60 -4.43 11.31
N HIS A 39 11.41 -4.21 10.29
CA HIS A 39 12.47 -5.14 9.89
C HIS A 39 13.83 -4.83 10.54
N LEU A 40 13.92 -3.74 11.30
CA LEU A 40 15.14 -3.37 11.99
C LEU A 40 15.36 -4.30 13.17
N ARG A 41 16.56 -4.87 13.24
CA ARG A 41 16.99 -5.72 14.34
C ARG A 41 18.05 -5.01 15.19
N VAL A 42 17.91 -5.16 16.47
CA VAL A 42 18.79 -4.57 17.47
C VAL A 42 19.45 -5.68 18.28
N ASP A 43 20.73 -5.51 18.59
CA ASP A 43 21.43 -6.43 19.48
C ASP A 43 20.97 -6.21 20.93
N TYR A 44 20.23 -7.18 21.44
CA TYR A 44 19.76 -7.23 22.82
C TYR A 44 20.56 -8.31 23.57
N TYR A 45 21.62 -7.87 24.25
CA TYR A 45 22.51 -8.74 25.02
C TYR A 45 22.98 -9.98 24.26
N GLY A 46 23.43 -9.78 23.03
CA GLY A 46 23.91 -10.84 22.14
C GLY A 46 22.84 -11.56 21.30
N THR A 47 21.57 -11.17 21.44
CA THR A 47 20.46 -11.71 20.65
C THR A 47 19.86 -10.62 19.76
N MET A 48 19.77 -10.88 18.45
CA MET A 48 19.14 -9.94 17.51
C MET A 48 17.62 -9.98 17.65
N MET A 49 17.04 -8.90 18.13
CA MET A 49 15.59 -8.75 18.34
C MET A 49 15.00 -7.62 17.47
N PRO A 50 13.75 -7.75 17.03
CA PRO A 50 13.06 -6.64 16.37
C PRO A 50 13.00 -5.40 17.28
N VAL A 51 13.15 -4.21 16.71
CA VAL A 51 13.16 -2.96 17.47
C VAL A 51 11.89 -2.75 18.31
N ASN A 52 10.74 -3.20 17.83
CA ASN A 52 9.45 -3.09 18.52
C ASN A 52 9.35 -3.96 19.79
N GLN A 53 10.23 -4.92 19.96
CA GLN A 53 10.32 -5.74 21.18
C GLN A 53 11.24 -5.16 22.26
N VAL A 54 12.11 -4.23 21.89
CA VAL A 54 13.07 -3.59 22.82
C VAL A 54 12.77 -2.11 23.05
N ALA A 55 11.88 -1.54 22.27
CA ALA A 55 11.51 -0.13 22.33
C ALA A 55 10.04 0.09 21.95
N ASN A 56 9.48 1.19 22.44
CA ASN A 56 8.19 1.67 22.00
C ASN A 56 8.37 2.57 20.78
N VAL A 57 7.75 2.20 19.66
CA VAL A 57 7.85 2.91 18.39
C VAL A 57 6.53 3.66 18.13
N THR A 58 6.60 4.98 18.09
CA THR A 58 5.42 5.86 17.91
C THR A 58 5.70 6.94 16.87
N LEU A 59 4.66 7.61 16.39
CA LEU A 59 4.79 8.82 15.58
C LEU A 59 4.76 10.05 16.52
N VAL A 60 5.84 10.82 16.51
CA VAL A 60 5.92 12.09 17.25
C VAL A 60 5.21 13.19 16.47
N ASP A 61 5.43 13.21 15.15
CA ASP A 61 4.79 14.10 14.19
C ASP A 61 4.71 13.40 12.82
N PRO A 62 4.04 13.98 11.79
CA PRO A 62 3.87 13.33 10.49
C PRO A 62 5.16 12.96 9.77
N ARG A 63 6.31 13.48 10.21
CA ARG A 63 7.62 13.26 9.59
C ARG A 63 8.66 12.69 10.54
N THR A 64 8.31 12.43 11.78
CA THR A 64 9.28 11.98 12.81
C THR A 64 8.75 10.76 13.53
N ILE A 65 9.53 9.69 13.52
CA ILE A 65 9.29 8.51 14.33
C ILE A 65 9.97 8.71 15.67
N GLY A 66 9.27 8.42 16.76
CA GLY A 66 9.82 8.37 18.09
C GLY A 66 10.10 6.93 18.49
N VAL A 67 11.33 6.64 18.89
CA VAL A 67 11.74 5.33 19.42
C VAL A 67 12.21 5.51 20.86
N GLN A 68 11.46 4.93 21.79
CA GLN A 68 11.77 4.98 23.21
C GLN A 68 12.15 3.58 23.68
N PRO A 69 13.45 3.27 23.85
CA PRO A 69 13.88 2.00 24.40
C PRO A 69 13.35 1.80 25.82
N PHE A 70 12.99 0.56 26.14
CA PHE A 70 12.51 0.21 27.49
C PHE A 70 13.59 0.33 28.55
N GLU A 71 14.85 0.11 28.14
CA GLU A 71 16.02 0.22 29.00
C GLU A 71 16.92 1.35 28.52
N LYS A 72 17.32 2.24 29.43
CA LYS A 72 18.22 3.38 29.12
C LYS A 72 19.55 2.95 28.53
N LYS A 73 20.07 1.79 28.94
CA LYS A 73 21.32 1.22 28.41
C LYS A 73 21.25 0.87 26.92
N LEU A 74 20.06 0.66 26.39
CA LEU A 74 19.83 0.30 24.99
C LEU A 74 19.71 1.51 24.05
N ILE A 75 19.61 2.72 24.56
CA ILE A 75 19.43 3.93 23.75
C ILE A 75 20.55 4.05 22.71
N ALA A 76 21.80 3.94 23.12
CA ALA A 76 22.94 4.03 22.21
C ALA A 76 22.96 2.87 21.19
N VAL A 77 22.60 1.67 21.61
CA VAL A 77 22.56 0.48 20.74
C VAL A 77 21.46 0.62 19.69
N VAL A 78 20.27 1.05 20.09
CA VAL A 78 19.12 1.27 19.18
C VAL A 78 19.42 2.42 18.22
N GLU A 79 19.96 3.53 18.70
CA GLU A 79 20.36 4.66 17.85
C GLU A 79 21.38 4.24 16.79
N LYS A 80 22.41 3.49 17.19
CA LYS A 80 23.41 2.97 16.26
C LYS A 80 22.79 2.03 15.23
N ALA A 81 21.92 1.13 15.64
CA ALA A 81 21.23 0.21 14.73
C ALA A 81 20.38 0.96 13.67
N ILE A 82 19.72 2.04 14.07
CA ILE A 82 18.96 2.88 13.14
C ILE A 82 19.90 3.61 12.17
N ARG A 83 20.99 4.17 12.67
CA ARG A 83 21.99 4.90 11.88
C ARG A 83 22.66 4.00 10.84
N ASP A 84 23.05 2.80 11.24
CA ASP A 84 23.76 1.83 10.41
C ASP A 84 22.81 1.05 9.48
N SER A 85 21.49 1.27 9.57
CA SER A 85 20.51 0.63 8.70
C SER A 85 20.57 1.20 7.28
N ASP A 86 20.14 0.37 6.31
CA ASP A 86 20.05 0.77 4.89
C ASP A 86 18.93 1.79 4.60
N LEU A 87 18.24 2.24 5.64
CA LEU A 87 17.11 3.17 5.51
C LEU A 87 17.53 4.63 5.29
N GLY A 88 18.80 4.97 5.48
CA GLY A 88 19.31 6.33 5.30
C GLY A 88 18.74 7.33 6.31
N LEU A 89 18.50 6.89 7.53
CA LEU A 89 17.92 7.69 8.61
C LEU A 89 19.00 8.28 9.50
N ASN A 90 18.77 9.48 10.01
CA ASN A 90 19.65 10.17 10.96
C ASN A 90 18.94 10.32 12.32
N PRO A 91 19.08 9.35 13.22
CA PRO A 91 18.47 9.44 14.54
C PRO A 91 19.15 10.50 15.40
N ALA A 92 18.36 11.19 16.21
CA ALA A 92 18.84 12.13 17.21
C ALA A 92 18.20 11.84 18.56
N THR A 93 19.02 11.58 19.56
CA THR A 93 18.55 11.27 20.91
C THR A 93 18.31 12.55 21.71
N SER A 94 17.14 12.64 22.32
CA SER A 94 16.77 13.70 23.25
C SER A 94 16.21 13.06 24.54
N GLY A 95 17.01 13.03 25.58
CA GLY A 95 16.64 12.31 26.81
C GLY A 95 16.52 10.80 26.59
N ASP A 96 15.35 10.26 26.87
CA ASP A 96 15.05 8.83 26.70
C ASP A 96 14.42 8.51 25.33
N LEU A 97 14.18 9.53 24.49
CA LEU A 97 13.52 9.41 23.20
C LEU A 97 14.52 9.60 22.05
N ILE A 98 14.56 8.64 21.16
CA ILE A 98 15.28 8.73 19.89
C ILE A 98 14.33 9.28 18.85
N ARG A 99 14.62 10.45 18.30
CA ARG A 99 13.85 11.05 17.19
C ARG A 99 14.47 10.64 15.87
N VAL A 100 13.65 10.09 14.99
CA VAL A 100 14.05 9.66 13.66
C VAL A 100 13.27 10.47 12.63
N PRO A 101 13.81 11.62 12.17
CA PRO A 101 13.15 12.42 11.14
C PRO A 101 13.27 11.74 9.79
N MET A 102 12.18 11.78 9.02
CA MET A 102 12.19 11.32 7.64
C MET A 102 12.91 12.34 6.76
N PRO A 103 13.77 11.88 5.81
CA PRO A 103 14.35 12.77 4.82
C PRO A 103 13.26 13.47 4.01
N ALA A 104 13.42 14.78 3.78
CA ALA A 104 12.52 15.51 2.91
C ALA A 104 12.70 15.05 1.46
N LEU A 105 11.60 14.84 0.74
CA LEU A 105 11.63 14.62 -0.69
C LEU A 105 11.94 15.93 -1.42
N THR A 106 12.82 15.88 -2.41
CA THR A 106 13.03 17.00 -3.34
C THR A 106 11.80 17.15 -4.24
N GLU A 107 11.58 18.35 -4.77
CA GLU A 107 10.45 18.59 -5.70
C GLU A 107 10.55 17.68 -6.94
N GLU A 108 11.75 17.51 -7.49
CA GLU A 108 12.02 16.60 -8.60
C GLU A 108 11.63 15.16 -8.25
N ARG A 109 12.04 14.67 -7.08
CA ARG A 109 11.72 13.32 -6.62
C ARG A 109 10.21 13.13 -6.41
N ARG A 110 9.50 14.13 -5.91
CA ARG A 110 8.04 14.09 -5.78
C ARG A 110 7.35 13.96 -7.14
N ARG A 111 7.81 14.72 -8.14
CA ARG A 111 7.28 14.63 -9.50
C ARG A 111 7.51 13.25 -10.10
N ASP A 112 8.67 12.67 -9.92
CA ASP A 112 8.98 11.31 -10.40
C ASP A 112 8.12 10.26 -9.71
N LEU A 113 7.96 10.36 -8.40
CA LEU A 113 7.08 9.45 -7.64
C LEU A 113 5.61 9.60 -8.03
N THR A 114 5.14 10.81 -8.31
CA THR A 114 3.79 11.05 -8.83
C THR A 114 3.56 10.32 -10.15
N LYS A 115 4.53 10.35 -11.07
CA LYS A 115 4.47 9.59 -12.32
C LYS A 115 4.41 8.08 -12.07
N VAL A 116 5.19 7.56 -11.13
CA VAL A 116 5.17 6.15 -10.74
C VAL A 116 3.80 5.76 -10.20
N VAL A 117 3.24 6.55 -9.30
CA VAL A 117 1.91 6.30 -8.71
C VAL A 117 0.81 6.31 -9.78
N HIS A 118 0.84 7.25 -10.70
CA HIS A 118 -0.09 7.28 -11.85
C HIS A 118 0.03 6.04 -12.73
N LYS A 119 1.25 5.61 -13.02
CA LYS A 119 1.50 4.42 -13.82
C LYS A 119 0.94 3.16 -13.15
N GLU A 120 1.16 3.00 -11.85
CA GLU A 120 0.61 1.88 -11.08
C GLU A 120 -0.93 1.90 -11.06
N ALA A 121 -1.54 3.07 -10.87
CA ALA A 121 -3.00 3.22 -10.92
C ALA A 121 -3.58 2.88 -12.30
N GLU A 122 -2.96 3.32 -13.39
CA GLU A 122 -3.39 2.97 -14.75
C GLU A 122 -3.25 1.47 -15.02
N ALA A 123 -2.16 0.83 -14.56
CA ALA A 123 -1.99 -0.62 -14.67
C ALA A 123 -3.12 -1.38 -13.94
N ALA A 124 -3.51 -0.92 -12.75
CA ALA A 124 -4.64 -1.49 -12.00
C ALA A 124 -5.98 -1.32 -12.72
N LYS A 125 -6.23 -0.16 -13.31
CA LYS A 125 -7.45 0.09 -14.14
C LYS A 125 -7.50 -0.82 -15.35
N ILE A 126 -6.39 -1.01 -16.03
CA ILE A 126 -6.27 -1.93 -17.16
C ILE A 126 -6.57 -3.36 -16.72
N ALA A 127 -6.04 -3.80 -15.57
CA ALA A 127 -6.32 -5.12 -15.01
C ALA A 127 -7.82 -5.31 -14.72
N VAL A 128 -8.48 -4.32 -14.11
CA VAL A 128 -9.93 -4.35 -13.85
C VAL A 128 -10.74 -4.42 -15.16
N ARG A 129 -10.36 -3.64 -16.17
CA ARG A 129 -11.02 -3.68 -17.49
C ARG A 129 -10.83 -5.01 -18.21
N ASN A 130 -9.67 -5.65 -18.06
CA ASN A 130 -9.42 -6.97 -18.61
C ASN A 130 -10.33 -8.02 -17.95
N VAL A 131 -10.43 -7.98 -16.60
CA VAL A 131 -11.37 -8.85 -15.86
C VAL A 131 -12.80 -8.67 -16.34
N ARG A 132 -13.23 -7.43 -16.60
CA ARG A 132 -14.57 -7.15 -17.19
C ARG A 132 -14.73 -7.80 -18.56
N ARG A 133 -13.74 -7.67 -19.45
CA ARG A 133 -13.79 -8.29 -20.80
C ARG A 133 -13.93 -9.79 -20.70
N ASP A 134 -13.10 -10.44 -19.90
CA ASP A 134 -13.13 -11.88 -19.69
C ASP A 134 -14.49 -12.34 -19.16
N ALA A 135 -15.06 -11.59 -18.21
CA ALA A 135 -16.38 -11.86 -17.67
C ALA A 135 -17.47 -11.75 -18.73
N ASN A 136 -17.43 -10.70 -19.56
CA ASN A 136 -18.39 -10.50 -20.64
C ASN A 136 -18.28 -11.58 -21.72
N GLU A 137 -17.07 -12.02 -22.06
CA GLU A 137 -16.86 -13.13 -22.99
C GLU A 137 -17.41 -14.44 -22.43
N HIS A 138 -17.21 -14.69 -21.14
CA HIS A 138 -17.77 -15.85 -20.47
C HIS A 138 -19.31 -15.84 -20.46
N LEU A 139 -19.92 -14.69 -20.17
CA LEU A 139 -21.39 -14.52 -20.23
C LEU A 139 -21.94 -14.77 -21.62
N LYS A 140 -21.29 -14.25 -22.66
CA LYS A 140 -21.66 -14.50 -24.05
C LYS A 140 -21.56 -15.98 -24.42
N LYS A 141 -20.55 -16.66 -23.92
CA LYS A 141 -20.41 -18.11 -24.13
C LYS A 141 -21.55 -18.89 -23.48
N LEU A 142 -21.92 -18.55 -22.22
CA LEU A 142 -23.06 -19.16 -21.54
C LEU A 142 -24.36 -18.98 -22.34
N LEU A 143 -24.58 -17.80 -22.92
CA LEU A 143 -25.73 -17.54 -23.79
C LEU A 143 -25.70 -18.39 -25.05
N LYS A 144 -24.54 -18.45 -25.72
CA LYS A 144 -24.36 -19.27 -26.94
C LYS A 144 -24.61 -20.76 -26.68
N ASP A 145 -24.14 -21.25 -25.52
CA ASP A 145 -24.32 -22.65 -25.08
C ASP A 145 -25.74 -22.90 -24.51
N LYS A 146 -26.65 -21.91 -24.59
CA LYS A 146 -28.02 -21.96 -24.07
C LYS A 146 -28.12 -22.31 -22.58
N GLN A 147 -27.11 -21.89 -21.80
CA GLN A 147 -27.03 -22.11 -20.35
C GLN A 147 -27.65 -20.96 -19.55
N CYS A 148 -28.04 -19.88 -20.20
CA CYS A 148 -28.77 -18.76 -19.63
C CYS A 148 -29.67 -18.11 -20.70
N ALA A 149 -30.66 -17.34 -20.24
CA ALA A 149 -31.52 -16.54 -21.11
C ALA A 149 -30.81 -15.21 -21.48
N GLU A 150 -31.26 -14.59 -22.58
CA GLU A 150 -30.74 -13.33 -23.09
C GLU A 150 -30.85 -12.20 -22.04
N ASP A 151 -31.99 -12.14 -21.35
CA ASP A 151 -32.24 -11.14 -20.32
C ASP A 151 -31.29 -11.33 -19.11
N GLU A 152 -31.03 -12.56 -18.74
CA GLU A 152 -30.10 -12.88 -17.64
C GLU A 152 -28.66 -12.47 -17.99
N GLU A 153 -28.26 -12.71 -19.25
CA GLU A 153 -26.94 -12.29 -19.75
C GLU A 153 -26.82 -10.77 -19.75
N ARG A 154 -27.82 -10.03 -20.23
CA ARG A 154 -27.84 -8.57 -20.23
C ARG A 154 -27.75 -7.99 -18.81
N HIS A 155 -28.55 -8.49 -17.88
CA HIS A 155 -28.50 -8.06 -16.49
C HIS A 155 -27.12 -8.34 -15.87
N ALA A 156 -26.55 -9.51 -16.16
CA ALA A 156 -25.21 -9.84 -15.67
C ALA A 156 -24.12 -8.91 -16.22
N GLN A 157 -24.21 -8.51 -17.48
CA GLN A 157 -23.28 -7.51 -18.05
C GLN A 157 -23.41 -6.15 -17.37
N VAL A 158 -24.62 -5.71 -17.03
CA VAL A 158 -24.85 -4.48 -16.27
C VAL A 158 -24.23 -4.58 -14.88
N ASP A 159 -24.39 -5.71 -14.21
CA ASP A 159 -23.80 -5.93 -12.88
C ASP A 159 -22.26 -5.94 -12.94
N VAL A 160 -21.68 -6.57 -13.96
CA VAL A 160 -20.23 -6.56 -14.19
C VAL A 160 -19.73 -5.13 -14.45
N GLN A 161 -20.49 -4.32 -15.17
CA GLN A 161 -20.15 -2.92 -15.38
C GLN A 161 -20.19 -2.11 -14.08
N LYS A 162 -21.19 -2.31 -13.24
CA LYS A 162 -21.25 -1.70 -11.89
C LYS A 162 -20.07 -2.09 -11.02
N LEU A 163 -19.68 -3.36 -11.04
CA LEU A 163 -18.48 -3.82 -10.33
C LEU A 163 -17.20 -3.13 -10.87
N THR A 164 -17.10 -2.98 -12.17
CA THR A 164 -15.98 -2.29 -12.82
C THR A 164 -15.92 -0.84 -12.37
N ASP A 165 -17.02 -0.11 -12.42
CA ASP A 165 -17.09 1.31 -12.06
C ASP A 165 -16.75 1.51 -10.58
N ARG A 166 -17.24 0.66 -9.70
CA ARG A 166 -16.93 0.70 -8.27
C ARG A 166 -15.44 0.48 -8.00
N ASN A 167 -14.82 -0.50 -8.64
CA ASN A 167 -13.41 -0.79 -8.44
C ASN A 167 -12.51 0.30 -9.05
N ILE A 168 -12.87 0.88 -10.19
CA ILE A 168 -12.16 2.02 -10.78
C ILE A 168 -12.26 3.25 -9.85
N ALA A 169 -13.42 3.52 -9.27
CA ALA A 169 -13.59 4.60 -8.30
C ALA A 169 -12.71 4.39 -7.05
N GLU A 170 -12.59 3.16 -6.58
CA GLU A 170 -11.69 2.82 -5.48
C GLU A 170 -10.21 3.03 -5.84
N ILE A 171 -9.81 2.66 -7.06
CA ILE A 171 -8.46 2.93 -7.58
C ILE A 171 -8.19 4.45 -7.61
N ASP A 172 -9.15 5.26 -8.07
CA ASP A 172 -9.02 6.71 -8.10
C ASP A 172 -8.87 7.31 -6.69
N LYS A 173 -9.61 6.79 -5.71
CA LYS A 173 -9.45 7.20 -4.30
C LYS A 173 -8.05 6.90 -3.77
N LEU A 174 -7.53 5.70 -4.04
CA LEU A 174 -6.17 5.31 -3.63
C LEU A 174 -5.12 6.19 -4.29
N LEU A 175 -5.29 6.50 -5.57
CA LEU A 175 -4.40 7.39 -6.32
C LEU A 175 -4.39 8.80 -5.70
N HIS A 176 -5.55 9.41 -5.50
CA HIS A 176 -5.65 10.76 -4.94
C HIS A 176 -5.12 10.84 -3.51
N ALA A 177 -5.40 9.83 -2.69
CA ALA A 177 -4.85 9.77 -1.33
C ALA A 177 -3.32 9.72 -1.34
N LYS A 178 -2.72 8.93 -2.24
CA LYS A 178 -1.27 8.81 -2.37
C LYS A 178 -0.63 10.07 -2.94
N GLU A 179 -1.26 10.72 -3.91
CA GLU A 179 -0.83 12.02 -4.42
C GLU A 179 -0.83 13.09 -3.33
N ALA A 180 -1.88 13.14 -2.52
CA ALA A 180 -1.96 14.06 -1.39
C ALA A 180 -0.83 13.80 -0.39
N ASP A 181 -0.50 12.55 -0.11
CA ASP A 181 0.63 12.19 0.77
C ASP A 181 1.98 12.63 0.18
N LEU A 182 2.16 12.52 -1.13
CA LEU A 182 3.37 12.99 -1.82
C LEU A 182 3.52 14.51 -1.81
N MET A 183 2.40 15.22 -1.83
CA MET A 183 2.37 16.69 -1.82
C MET A 183 2.34 17.28 -0.41
N ALA A 184 2.05 16.50 0.61
CA ALA A 184 2.08 16.93 2.01
C ALA A 184 3.54 17.14 2.45
N ILE A 185 3.85 18.34 2.92
CA ILE A 185 5.19 18.76 3.39
C ILE A 185 5.20 18.89 4.91
#